data_4b28bf2d5a0f77071de3d8766bdd20ab
#
_entry.id   4b28bf2d5a0f77071de3d8766bdd20ab
#
_cell.length_a   1.000
_cell.length_b   1.000
_cell.length_c   1.000
_cell.angle_alpha   90.00
_cell.angle_beta   90.00
_cell.angle_gamma   90.00
#
_symmetry.space_group_name_H-M   'P 1'
#
loop_
_entity.id
_entity.type
_entity.pdbx_description
1 polymer ?
#
loop_
_entity_poly.entity_id
_entity_poly.type
_entity_poly.pdbx_seq_one_letter_code
_entity_poly.pdbx_strand_id
1 'polypeptide(L)'
;RRFFGDHDWYREGAGFLVANQIQRNSTWIGTGAHESQPIVGTALPLLFLSKGLAPVLISKLKYGPRDRARPLDVVGTDWNRHPRDVRNLAEHISGLPRWPTLLTTQEVDLAKALQTTGVDALLQAPILFLTGSETIQMPPDEQKLLREYLLQGGFVFASPSCQSADFETSFRKLLTELLPPGEGELKPLQADHPVYRSEHLLHPDGVPLLGVDIGC
;
A
#
# COMPACT_ATOMS: atom_id res chain seq x y z
N ARG A 1 -6.65 2.20 -5.18
CA ARG A 1 -6.49 1.19 -6.25
C ARG A 1 -6.52 1.91 -7.59
N ARG A 2 -5.41 1.84 -8.34
CA ARG A 2 -5.26 2.56 -9.62
C ARG A 2 -5.95 1.84 -10.78
N PHE A 3 -5.99 0.52 -10.73
CA PHE A 3 -6.56 -0.30 -11.81
C PHE A 3 -7.80 -1.08 -11.37
N PHE A 4 -8.80 -1.17 -12.26
CA PHE A 4 -9.88 -2.12 -12.22
C PHE A 4 -9.76 -3.05 -13.44
N GLY A 5 -9.28 -4.28 -13.22
CA GLY A 5 -8.81 -5.12 -14.31
C GLY A 5 -7.64 -4.43 -15.02
N ASP A 6 -7.70 -4.35 -16.34
CA ASP A 6 -6.69 -3.70 -17.19
C ASP A 6 -6.93 -2.18 -17.37
N HIS A 7 -7.96 -1.63 -16.74
CA HIS A 7 -8.36 -0.24 -16.89
C HIS A 7 -7.73 0.66 -15.82
N ASP A 8 -6.93 1.63 -16.25
CA ASP A 8 -6.52 2.77 -15.42
C ASP A 8 -7.70 3.74 -15.31
N TRP A 9 -8.58 3.44 -14.34
CA TRP A 9 -9.84 4.18 -14.16
C TRP A 9 -9.66 5.68 -14.01
N TYR A 10 -8.54 6.11 -13.41
CA TYR A 10 -8.28 7.52 -13.24
C TYR A 10 -7.85 8.17 -14.55
N ARG A 11 -6.91 7.57 -15.27
CA ARG A 11 -6.43 8.08 -16.55
C ARG A 11 -7.55 8.13 -17.59
N GLU A 12 -8.33 7.07 -17.68
CA GLU A 12 -9.47 6.99 -18.60
C GLU A 12 -10.55 8.02 -18.21
N GLY A 13 -10.91 8.09 -16.92
CA GLY A 13 -11.88 9.05 -16.41
C GLY A 13 -11.41 10.50 -16.57
N ALA A 14 -10.15 10.80 -16.27
CA ALA A 14 -9.58 12.12 -16.47
C ALA A 14 -9.56 12.50 -17.96
N GLY A 15 -9.19 11.58 -18.85
CA GLY A 15 -9.26 11.78 -20.31
C GLY A 15 -10.68 12.08 -20.77
N PHE A 16 -11.67 11.34 -20.29
CA PHE A 16 -13.07 11.58 -20.56
C PHE A 16 -13.52 12.98 -20.09
N LEU A 17 -13.14 13.37 -18.87
CA LEU A 17 -13.50 14.66 -18.32
C LEU A 17 -12.87 15.81 -19.12
N VAL A 18 -11.59 15.69 -19.48
CA VAL A 18 -10.90 16.71 -20.31
C VAL A 18 -11.59 16.86 -21.67
N ALA A 19 -11.94 15.74 -22.31
CA ALA A 19 -12.59 15.75 -23.62
C ALA A 19 -14.02 16.34 -23.58
N ASN A 20 -14.71 16.25 -22.43
CA ASN A 20 -16.09 16.73 -22.27
C ASN A 20 -16.22 18.03 -21.48
N GLN A 21 -15.12 18.71 -21.20
CA GLN A 21 -15.15 20.03 -20.55
C GLN A 21 -15.72 21.09 -21.51
N ILE A 22 -16.64 21.90 -21.01
CA ILE A 22 -17.18 23.03 -21.76
C ILE A 22 -16.13 24.13 -21.82
N GLN A 23 -15.48 24.30 -22.96
CA GLN A 23 -14.34 25.19 -23.16
C GLN A 23 -14.64 26.66 -22.81
N ARG A 24 -15.88 27.11 -23.02
CA ARG A 24 -16.27 28.50 -22.79
C ARG A 24 -16.16 28.98 -21.34
N ASN A 25 -16.44 28.07 -20.39
CA ASN A 25 -16.50 28.41 -18.96
C ASN A 25 -15.80 27.39 -18.05
N SER A 26 -15.09 26.43 -18.64
CA SER A 26 -14.35 25.37 -17.93
C SER A 26 -15.19 24.55 -16.94
N THR A 27 -16.48 24.37 -17.24
CA THR A 27 -17.42 23.60 -16.43
C THR A 27 -17.75 22.25 -17.07
N TRP A 28 -18.47 21.41 -16.34
CA TRP A 28 -19.07 20.19 -16.85
C TRP A 28 -20.57 20.19 -16.56
N ILE A 29 -21.31 19.51 -17.42
CA ILE A 29 -22.74 19.24 -17.25
C ILE A 29 -22.94 17.73 -17.51
N GLY A 30 -23.53 17.05 -16.53
CA GLY A 30 -23.88 15.64 -16.64
C GLY A 30 -25.33 15.45 -17.05
N THR A 31 -25.73 14.19 -17.23
CA THR A 31 -27.08 13.75 -17.63
C THR A 31 -27.92 13.24 -16.46
N GLY A 32 -27.36 13.13 -15.26
CA GLY A 32 -28.05 12.69 -14.05
C GLY A 32 -29.04 13.75 -13.52
N ALA A 33 -29.89 13.36 -12.59
CA ALA A 33 -31.04 14.15 -12.10
C ALA A 33 -30.70 15.58 -11.61
N HIS A 34 -29.49 15.79 -11.07
CA HIS A 34 -29.03 17.10 -10.61
C HIS A 34 -27.74 17.56 -11.30
N GLU A 35 -27.15 16.72 -12.13
CA GLU A 35 -25.88 17.00 -12.81
C GLU A 35 -26.01 18.00 -13.97
N SER A 36 -27.23 18.27 -14.41
CA SER A 36 -27.56 19.34 -15.37
C SER A 36 -27.31 20.75 -14.78
N GLN A 37 -27.24 20.87 -13.45
CA GLN A 37 -26.86 22.11 -12.79
C GLN A 37 -25.34 22.30 -12.88
N PRO A 38 -24.82 23.41 -13.42
CA PRO A 38 -23.38 23.61 -13.64
C PRO A 38 -22.53 23.47 -12.37
N ILE A 39 -23.07 23.83 -11.20
CA ILE A 39 -22.37 23.68 -9.91
C ILE A 39 -22.17 22.21 -9.58
N VAL A 40 -23.21 21.39 -9.64
CA VAL A 40 -23.13 19.96 -9.33
C VAL A 40 -22.33 19.23 -10.38
N GLY A 41 -22.62 19.48 -11.66
CA GLY A 41 -21.91 18.90 -12.80
C GLY A 41 -20.41 19.24 -12.82
N THR A 42 -19.99 20.34 -12.20
CA THR A 42 -18.58 20.72 -12.10
C THR A 42 -17.92 20.20 -10.81
N ALA A 43 -18.65 20.20 -9.69
CA ALA A 43 -18.09 19.73 -8.41
C ALA A 43 -17.69 18.25 -8.44
N LEU A 44 -18.47 17.39 -9.07
CA LEU A 44 -18.16 15.96 -9.17
C LEU A 44 -16.89 15.66 -9.98
N PRO A 45 -16.68 16.22 -11.20
CA PRO A 45 -15.41 16.11 -11.91
C PRO A 45 -14.21 16.65 -11.13
N LEU A 46 -14.34 17.79 -10.47
CA LEU A 46 -13.26 18.34 -9.64
C LEU A 46 -12.90 17.43 -8.47
N LEU A 47 -13.89 16.86 -7.80
CA LEU A 47 -13.67 15.86 -6.75
C LEU A 47 -12.95 14.61 -7.31
N PHE A 48 -13.39 14.13 -8.46
CA PHE A 48 -12.72 12.99 -9.11
C PHE A 48 -11.26 13.32 -9.44
N LEU A 49 -11.00 14.43 -10.10
CA LEU A 49 -9.66 14.85 -10.48
C LEU A 49 -8.75 15.09 -9.27
N SER A 50 -9.27 15.72 -8.20
CA SER A 50 -8.49 15.97 -6.97
C SER A 50 -8.14 14.70 -6.21
N LYS A 51 -9.07 13.74 -6.15
CA LYS A 51 -8.85 12.46 -5.43
C LYS A 51 -7.90 11.53 -6.17
N GLY A 52 -7.93 11.52 -7.49
CA GLY A 52 -7.05 10.66 -8.27
C GLY A 52 -5.57 11.08 -8.24
N LEU A 53 -5.27 12.32 -7.85
CA LEU A 53 -3.91 12.83 -7.65
C LEU A 53 -3.33 12.49 -6.26
N ALA A 54 -4.11 11.91 -5.37
CA ALA A 54 -3.61 11.54 -4.05
C ALA A 54 -2.56 10.42 -4.17
N PRO A 55 -1.29 10.66 -3.76
CA PRO A 55 -0.25 9.65 -3.87
C PRO A 55 -0.56 8.46 -2.97
N VAL A 56 -0.27 7.27 -3.45
CA VAL A 56 -0.34 6.05 -2.65
C VAL A 56 0.92 5.98 -1.79
N LEU A 57 0.77 6.08 -0.48
CA LEU A 57 1.89 6.02 0.47
C LEU A 57 2.28 4.56 0.78
N ILE A 58 1.27 3.71 1.02
CA ILE A 58 1.48 2.34 1.47
C ILE A 58 0.62 1.39 0.64
N SER A 59 1.25 0.35 0.10
CA SER A 59 0.59 -0.82 -0.45
C SER A 59 0.58 -1.94 0.58
N LYS A 60 -0.59 -2.35 1.05
CA LYS A 60 -0.73 -3.52 1.93
C LYS A 60 -0.67 -4.79 1.09
N LEU A 61 0.26 -5.66 1.42
CA LEU A 61 0.46 -6.90 0.67
C LEU A 61 -0.59 -7.93 1.06
N LYS A 62 -1.33 -8.41 0.05
CA LYS A 62 -2.24 -9.53 0.18
C LYS A 62 -1.52 -10.81 -0.24
N TYR A 63 -1.26 -11.69 0.73
CA TYR A 63 -0.56 -12.95 0.57
C TYR A 63 -1.27 -14.06 1.34
N GLY A 64 -0.91 -15.30 1.09
CA GLY A 64 -1.43 -16.47 1.81
C GLY A 64 -1.74 -17.64 0.89
N PRO A 65 -2.29 -18.72 1.45
CA PRO A 65 -2.70 -19.90 0.68
C PRO A 65 -3.67 -19.51 -0.43
N ARG A 66 -3.55 -20.18 -1.56
CA ARG A 66 -4.43 -19.94 -2.72
C ARG A 66 -5.59 -20.92 -2.75
N ASP A 67 -6.76 -20.43 -3.16
CA ASP A 67 -7.93 -21.27 -3.43
C ASP A 67 -7.63 -22.21 -4.60
N ARG A 68 -7.93 -23.50 -4.44
CA ARG A 68 -7.67 -24.52 -5.49
C ARG A 68 -8.54 -24.30 -6.74
N ALA A 69 -9.77 -23.83 -6.55
CA ALA A 69 -10.70 -23.56 -7.65
C ALA A 69 -10.48 -22.17 -8.26
N ARG A 70 -9.91 -21.24 -7.51
CA ARG A 70 -9.66 -19.85 -7.91
C ARG A 70 -8.24 -19.43 -7.49
N PRO A 71 -7.21 -19.82 -8.25
CA PRO A 71 -5.81 -19.64 -7.87
C PRO A 71 -5.38 -18.19 -7.63
N LEU A 72 -6.18 -17.22 -8.07
CA LEU A 72 -5.95 -15.80 -7.82
C LEU A 72 -6.53 -15.31 -6.49
N ASP A 73 -7.33 -16.13 -5.83
CA ASP A 73 -7.93 -15.74 -4.55
C ASP A 73 -7.12 -16.30 -3.38
N VAL A 74 -6.75 -15.41 -2.47
CA VAL A 74 -6.13 -15.78 -1.19
C VAL A 74 -7.21 -16.35 -0.28
N VAL A 75 -6.94 -17.52 0.30
CA VAL A 75 -7.76 -18.12 1.34
C VAL A 75 -7.28 -17.61 2.70
N GLY A 76 -8.23 -17.20 3.53
CA GLY A 76 -7.91 -16.67 4.86
C GLY A 76 -7.67 -15.14 4.86
N THR A 77 -7.56 -14.62 6.07
CA THR A 77 -7.49 -13.17 6.33
C THR A 77 -6.30 -12.79 7.21
N ASP A 78 -5.32 -13.67 7.41
CA ASP A 78 -4.19 -13.40 8.28
C ASP A 78 -3.40 -12.15 7.87
N TRP A 79 -3.18 -11.95 6.57
CA TRP A 79 -2.57 -10.74 6.01
C TRP A 79 -3.35 -9.45 6.35
N ASN A 80 -4.59 -9.54 6.77
CA ASN A 80 -5.50 -8.42 7.02
C ASN A 80 -6.21 -8.49 8.38
N ARG A 81 -5.55 -9.00 9.41
CA ARG A 81 -6.11 -9.04 10.78
C ARG A 81 -6.51 -7.66 11.29
N HIS A 82 -5.76 -6.64 10.90
CA HIS A 82 -6.04 -5.24 11.21
C HIS A 82 -6.41 -4.49 9.92
N PRO A 83 -7.70 -4.50 9.50
CA PRO A 83 -8.09 -3.97 8.19
C PRO A 83 -7.87 -2.46 8.01
N ARG A 84 -7.69 -1.73 9.10
CA ARG A 84 -7.53 -0.27 9.08
C ARG A 84 -6.12 0.22 9.41
N ASP A 85 -5.17 -0.66 9.65
CA ASP A 85 -3.81 -0.32 10.08
C ASP A 85 -3.11 0.69 9.16
N VAL A 86 -2.91 0.32 7.90
CA VAL A 86 -2.25 1.21 6.91
C VAL A 86 -3.06 2.46 6.61
N ARG A 87 -4.39 2.34 6.63
CA ARG A 87 -5.27 3.48 6.42
C ARG A 87 -5.14 4.48 7.57
N ASN A 88 -5.24 4.04 8.80
CA ASN A 88 -5.09 4.89 9.99
C ASN A 88 -3.70 5.54 10.02
N LEU A 89 -2.66 4.79 9.64
CA LEU A 89 -1.31 5.33 9.54
C LEU A 89 -1.21 6.43 8.46
N ALA A 90 -1.75 6.20 7.27
CA ALA A 90 -1.73 7.19 6.20
C ALA A 90 -2.56 8.44 6.55
N GLU A 91 -3.71 8.28 7.19
CA GLU A 91 -4.55 9.38 7.70
C GLU A 91 -3.81 10.20 8.77
N HIS A 92 -3.11 9.52 9.69
CA HIS A 92 -2.28 10.18 10.70
C HIS A 92 -1.15 10.99 10.06
N ILE A 93 -0.38 10.39 9.14
CA ILE A 93 0.72 11.06 8.44
C ILE A 93 0.20 12.26 7.63
N SER A 94 -0.95 12.14 6.97
CA SER A 94 -1.56 13.25 6.23
C SER A 94 -1.92 14.45 7.12
N GLY A 95 -2.10 14.24 8.42
CA GLY A 95 -2.36 15.29 9.40
C GLY A 95 -1.08 15.96 9.93
N LEU A 96 0.10 15.42 9.66
CA LEU A 96 1.36 15.97 10.14
C LEU A 96 1.78 17.21 9.32
N PRO A 97 2.37 18.23 9.97
CA PRO A 97 2.94 19.37 9.26
C PRO A 97 4.00 18.92 8.24
N ARG A 98 4.03 19.55 7.07
CA ARG A 98 4.97 19.27 5.96
C ARG A 98 4.72 17.99 5.17
N TRP A 99 3.72 17.20 5.53
CA TRP A 99 3.31 16.04 4.75
C TRP A 99 2.16 16.38 3.80
N PRO A 100 2.03 15.67 2.67
CA PRO A 100 0.88 15.85 1.78
C PRO A 100 -0.44 15.59 2.51
N THR A 101 -1.41 16.46 2.34
CA THR A 101 -2.72 16.39 3.02
C THR A 101 -3.64 15.28 2.49
N LEU A 102 -3.29 14.68 1.36
CA LEU A 102 -4.07 13.63 0.72
C LEU A 102 -3.14 12.46 0.40
N LEU A 103 -2.91 11.60 1.39
CA LEU A 103 -2.24 10.33 1.19
C LEU A 103 -3.26 9.20 1.13
N THR A 104 -3.03 8.22 0.26
CA THR A 104 -3.90 7.05 0.13
C THR A 104 -3.14 5.76 0.36
N THR A 105 -3.89 4.68 0.51
CA THR A 105 -3.37 3.32 0.61
C THR A 105 -4.06 2.42 -0.39
N GLN A 106 -3.41 1.33 -0.76
CA GLN A 106 -4.02 0.30 -1.60
C GLN A 106 -3.67 -1.10 -1.09
N GLU A 107 -4.38 -2.09 -1.56
CA GLU A 107 -4.03 -3.51 -1.41
C GLU A 107 -3.39 -4.00 -2.71
N VAL A 108 -2.31 -4.76 -2.59
CA VAL A 108 -1.63 -5.39 -3.72
C VAL A 108 -1.62 -6.90 -3.52
N ASP A 109 -2.22 -7.63 -4.46
CA ASP A 109 -2.22 -9.09 -4.52
C ASP A 109 -1.15 -9.55 -5.51
N LEU A 110 -0.15 -10.30 -5.04
CA LEU A 110 0.99 -10.71 -5.87
C LEU A 110 0.56 -11.59 -7.05
N ALA A 111 -0.39 -12.50 -6.86
CA ALA A 111 -0.85 -13.36 -7.95
C ALA A 111 -1.53 -12.54 -9.07
N LYS A 112 -2.29 -11.50 -8.69
CA LYS A 112 -2.89 -10.59 -9.67
C LYS A 112 -1.85 -9.68 -10.33
N ALA A 113 -0.86 -9.24 -9.58
CA ALA A 113 0.25 -8.44 -10.12
C ALA A 113 1.03 -9.23 -11.18
N LEU A 114 1.33 -10.51 -10.94
CA LEU A 114 1.99 -11.38 -11.91
C LEU A 114 1.25 -11.49 -13.27
N GLN A 115 -0.07 -11.39 -13.25
CA GLN A 115 -0.90 -11.49 -14.46
C GLN A 115 -1.13 -10.15 -15.16
N THR A 116 -0.73 -9.04 -14.55
CA THR A 116 -0.97 -7.70 -15.11
C THR A 116 0.34 -6.97 -15.35
N THR A 117 0.73 -6.12 -14.42
CA THR A 117 1.87 -5.20 -14.57
C THR A 117 3.14 -5.67 -13.85
N GLY A 118 3.13 -6.86 -13.26
CA GLY A 118 4.31 -7.39 -12.56
C GLY A 118 4.76 -6.48 -11.40
N VAL A 119 6.04 -6.21 -11.34
CA VAL A 119 6.67 -5.40 -10.29
C VAL A 119 6.17 -3.96 -10.25
N ASP A 120 5.71 -3.41 -11.37
CA ASP A 120 5.15 -2.05 -11.43
C ASP A 120 3.93 -1.88 -10.53
N ALA A 121 3.16 -2.95 -10.28
CA ALA A 121 2.06 -2.92 -9.34
C ALA A 121 2.54 -2.66 -7.89
N LEU A 122 3.71 -3.16 -7.52
CA LEU A 122 4.29 -3.00 -6.19
C LEU A 122 4.96 -1.61 -6.07
N LEU A 123 5.60 -1.14 -7.14
CA LEU A 123 6.31 0.14 -7.18
C LEU A 123 5.38 1.37 -7.20
N GLN A 124 4.07 1.18 -7.22
CA GLN A 124 3.11 2.29 -7.14
C GLN A 124 3.12 3.02 -5.79
N ALA A 125 3.63 2.38 -4.74
CA ALA A 125 3.80 3.00 -3.43
C ALA A 125 5.25 2.82 -2.95
N PRO A 126 5.80 3.81 -2.22
CA PRO A 126 7.16 3.69 -1.68
C PRO A 126 7.28 2.63 -0.58
N ILE A 127 6.18 2.25 0.06
CA ILE A 127 6.17 1.29 1.16
C ILE A 127 5.25 0.12 0.83
N LEU A 128 5.78 -1.09 0.90
CA LEU A 128 5.02 -2.33 0.88
C LEU A 128 4.87 -2.85 2.31
N PHE A 129 3.65 -2.92 2.82
CA PHE A 129 3.37 -3.34 4.18
C PHE A 129 2.96 -4.81 4.22
N LEU A 130 3.69 -5.60 5.01
CA LEU A 130 3.46 -7.01 5.23
C LEU A 130 3.14 -7.26 6.70
N THR A 131 2.00 -7.86 7.01
CA THR A 131 1.60 -8.18 8.38
C THR A 131 0.85 -9.50 8.45
N GLY A 132 0.92 -10.16 9.58
CA GLY A 132 0.25 -11.42 9.85
C GLY A 132 0.66 -12.01 11.19
N SER A 133 0.06 -13.11 11.57
CA SER A 133 0.38 -13.86 12.80
C SER A 133 0.76 -15.32 12.53
N GLU A 134 0.58 -15.79 11.31
CA GLU A 134 0.88 -17.17 10.93
C GLU A 134 2.16 -17.22 10.07
N THR A 135 2.67 -18.42 9.85
CA THR A 135 3.79 -18.64 8.93
C THR A 135 3.42 -18.12 7.53
N ILE A 136 4.29 -17.30 6.96
CA ILE A 136 4.09 -16.73 5.64
C ILE A 136 4.07 -17.82 4.57
N GLN A 137 2.97 -17.93 3.85
CA GLN A 137 2.82 -18.83 2.72
C GLN A 137 2.80 -18.02 1.42
N MET A 138 3.84 -18.16 0.63
CA MET A 138 4.00 -17.40 -0.62
C MET A 138 4.58 -18.33 -1.70
N PRO A 139 3.85 -18.53 -2.82
CA PRO A 139 4.34 -19.33 -3.95
C PRO A 139 5.65 -18.80 -4.53
N PRO A 140 6.49 -19.66 -5.13
CA PRO A 140 7.81 -19.26 -5.65
C PRO A 140 7.78 -18.10 -6.67
N ASP A 141 6.74 -18.02 -7.50
CA ASP A 141 6.64 -16.94 -8.47
C ASP A 141 6.31 -15.60 -7.82
N GLU A 142 5.50 -15.61 -6.76
CA GLU A 142 5.24 -14.43 -5.93
C GLU A 142 6.49 -14.01 -5.16
N GLN A 143 7.28 -14.96 -4.68
CA GLN A 143 8.59 -14.68 -4.06
C GLN A 143 9.55 -14.02 -5.04
N LYS A 144 9.62 -14.48 -6.30
CA LYS A 144 10.43 -13.84 -7.34
C LYS A 144 10.02 -12.40 -7.59
N LEU A 145 8.71 -12.13 -7.64
CA LEU A 145 8.19 -10.79 -7.82
C LEU A 145 8.55 -9.87 -6.64
N LEU A 146 8.44 -10.37 -5.41
CA LEU A 146 8.87 -9.63 -4.23
C LEU A 146 10.39 -9.37 -4.22
N ARG A 147 11.19 -10.36 -4.66
CA ARG A 147 12.63 -10.19 -4.85
C ARG A 147 12.94 -9.09 -5.86
N GLU A 148 12.28 -9.09 -7.00
CA GLU A 148 12.45 -8.08 -8.04
C GLU A 148 12.13 -6.67 -7.49
N TYR A 149 11.05 -6.54 -6.74
CA TYR A 149 10.69 -5.29 -6.06
C TYR A 149 11.82 -4.80 -5.13
N LEU A 150 12.37 -5.67 -4.28
CA LEU A 150 13.47 -5.33 -3.37
C LEU A 150 14.72 -4.91 -4.13
N LEU A 151 15.10 -5.63 -5.20
CA LEU A 151 16.27 -5.32 -6.01
C LEU A 151 16.14 -3.99 -6.79
N GLN A 152 14.93 -3.54 -7.06
CA GLN A 152 14.65 -2.23 -7.65
C GLN A 152 14.59 -1.09 -6.62
N GLY A 153 14.96 -1.36 -5.36
CA GLY A 153 14.98 -0.37 -4.29
C GLY A 153 13.65 -0.22 -3.55
N GLY A 154 12.74 -1.18 -3.69
CA GLY A 154 11.49 -1.23 -2.94
C GLY A 154 11.74 -1.39 -1.43
N PHE A 155 10.90 -0.77 -0.61
CA PHE A 155 10.97 -0.84 0.84
C PHE A 155 9.82 -1.68 1.40
N VAL A 156 10.17 -2.76 2.13
CA VAL A 156 9.20 -3.61 2.84
C VAL A 156 9.19 -3.26 4.31
N PHE A 157 8.03 -2.89 4.81
CA PHE A 157 7.77 -2.72 6.23
C PHE A 157 6.96 -3.93 6.74
N ALA A 158 7.61 -4.81 7.48
CA ALA A 158 6.98 -6.00 8.05
C ALA A 158 6.70 -5.81 9.54
N SER A 159 5.48 -6.17 9.96
CA SER A 159 5.06 -6.07 11.35
C SER A 159 4.29 -7.33 11.76
N PRO A 160 4.83 -8.14 12.69
CA PRO A 160 4.10 -9.28 13.21
C PRO A 160 2.89 -8.81 14.00
N SER A 161 1.70 -9.35 13.68
CA SER A 161 0.51 -9.16 14.49
C SER A 161 0.69 -9.89 15.81
N CYS A 162 0.30 -9.25 16.93
CA CYS A 162 0.36 -9.87 18.25
C CYS A 162 1.73 -10.46 18.62
N GLN A 163 2.82 -9.85 18.16
CA GLN A 163 4.19 -10.29 18.40
C GLN A 163 4.44 -11.77 18.00
N SER A 164 3.80 -12.22 16.94
CA SER A 164 3.88 -13.62 16.49
C SER A 164 5.31 -14.02 16.12
N ALA A 165 5.84 -15.01 16.81
CA ALA A 165 7.14 -15.61 16.52
C ALA A 165 7.12 -16.42 15.20
N ASP A 166 5.98 -17.00 14.83
CA ASP A 166 5.84 -17.78 13.59
C ASP A 166 5.95 -16.87 12.37
N PHE A 167 5.27 -15.72 12.41
CA PHE A 167 5.41 -14.72 11.37
C PHE A 167 6.85 -14.21 11.29
N GLU A 168 7.45 -13.81 12.42
CA GLU A 168 8.81 -13.26 12.44
C GLU A 168 9.83 -14.28 11.89
N THR A 169 9.77 -15.52 12.36
CA THR A 169 10.69 -16.58 11.91
C THR A 169 10.55 -16.85 10.43
N SER A 170 9.32 -16.95 9.94
CA SER A 170 9.07 -17.17 8.50
C SER A 170 9.47 -15.98 7.63
N PHE A 171 9.31 -14.75 8.12
CA PHE A 171 9.74 -13.56 7.41
C PHE A 171 11.26 -13.50 7.29
N ARG A 172 12.01 -13.78 8.37
CA ARG A 172 13.47 -13.86 8.34
C ARG A 172 13.96 -14.92 7.35
N LYS A 173 13.33 -16.09 7.34
CA LYS A 173 13.63 -17.15 6.38
C LYS A 173 13.35 -16.69 4.96
N LEU A 174 12.20 -16.09 4.70
CA LEU A 174 11.84 -15.55 3.39
C LEU A 174 12.89 -14.57 2.87
N LEU A 175 13.35 -13.64 3.69
CA LEU A 175 14.38 -12.67 3.27
C LEU A 175 15.71 -13.33 2.90
N THR A 176 16.14 -14.35 3.65
CA THR A 176 17.39 -15.09 3.33
C THR A 176 17.26 -15.92 2.06
N GLU A 177 16.05 -16.32 1.68
CA GLU A 177 15.77 -17.02 0.40
C GLU A 177 15.66 -16.04 -0.78
N LEU A 178 15.15 -14.82 -0.54
CA LEU A 178 14.96 -13.81 -1.59
C LEU A 178 16.23 -13.05 -1.96
N LEU A 179 17.10 -12.78 -0.99
CA LEU A 179 18.26 -11.91 -1.18
C LEU A 179 19.56 -12.70 -1.26
N PRO A 180 20.63 -12.13 -1.83
CA PRO A 180 21.94 -12.76 -1.84
C PRO A 180 22.44 -13.12 -0.43
N PRO A 181 23.32 -14.12 -0.29
CA PRO A 181 23.89 -14.49 1.01
C PRO A 181 24.51 -13.30 1.73
N GLY A 182 24.08 -13.07 2.98
CA GLY A 182 24.54 -11.95 3.81
C GLY A 182 23.74 -10.65 3.68
N GLU A 183 22.89 -10.51 2.65
CA GLU A 183 22.05 -9.32 2.46
C GLU A 183 20.63 -9.49 3.06
N GLY A 184 20.16 -10.74 3.19
CA GLY A 184 18.84 -11.07 3.74
C GLY A 184 18.77 -11.12 5.27
N GLU A 185 19.84 -10.77 5.97
CA GLU A 185 19.90 -10.81 7.44
C GLU A 185 19.34 -9.51 8.05
N LEU A 186 18.27 -9.64 8.86
CA LEU A 186 17.78 -8.51 9.65
C LEU A 186 18.72 -8.25 10.82
N LYS A 187 19.23 -7.03 10.90
CA LYS A 187 20.11 -6.57 11.98
C LYS A 187 19.39 -5.47 12.78
N PRO A 188 19.54 -5.45 14.12
CA PRO A 188 19.08 -4.33 14.93
C PRO A 188 19.71 -3.03 14.44
N LEU A 189 18.91 -1.99 14.33
CA LEU A 189 19.43 -0.66 14.02
C LEU A 189 20.24 -0.14 15.19
N GLN A 190 21.41 0.46 14.90
CA GLN A 190 22.22 1.11 15.91
C GLN A 190 21.50 2.35 16.44
N ALA A 191 21.78 2.73 17.71
CA ALA A 191 21.12 3.84 18.38
C ALA A 191 21.30 5.20 17.66
N ASP A 192 22.37 5.36 16.89
CA ASP A 192 22.69 6.56 16.12
C ASP A 192 22.16 6.52 14.68
N HIS A 193 21.41 5.47 14.31
CA HIS A 193 20.90 5.31 12.95
C HIS A 193 20.04 6.52 12.53
N PRO A 194 20.21 7.04 11.30
CA PRO A 194 19.50 8.22 10.81
C PRO A 194 17.96 8.15 10.93
N VAL A 195 17.36 6.96 10.87
CA VAL A 195 15.92 6.78 11.02
C VAL A 195 15.37 7.33 12.33
N TYR A 196 16.16 7.31 13.40
CA TYR A 196 15.76 7.84 14.71
C TYR A 196 15.81 9.37 14.81
N ARG A 197 16.30 10.06 13.77
CA ARG A 197 16.49 11.51 13.73
C ARG A 197 15.92 12.16 12.48
N SER A 198 15.22 11.39 11.64
CA SER A 198 14.79 11.88 10.33
C SER A 198 13.69 12.95 10.42
N GLU A 199 12.72 12.79 11.31
CA GLU A 199 11.61 13.73 11.50
C GLU A 199 11.53 14.18 12.97
N HIS A 200 11.64 13.25 13.90
CA HIS A 200 11.66 13.48 15.33
C HIS A 200 12.90 12.86 15.94
N LEU A 201 13.43 13.49 16.99
CA LEU A 201 14.48 12.90 17.78
C LEU A 201 13.88 11.78 18.64
N LEU A 202 14.01 10.55 18.17
CA LEU A 202 13.64 9.37 18.94
C LEU A 202 14.88 8.92 19.71
N HIS A 203 14.82 8.96 21.03
CA HIS A 203 15.92 8.47 21.88
C HIS A 203 15.72 6.95 22.07
N PRO A 204 16.68 6.10 21.67
CA PRO A 204 16.56 4.65 21.86
C PRO A 204 16.44 4.24 23.32
N ASP A 205 16.99 5.08 24.27
CA ASP A 205 16.98 4.82 25.70
C ASP A 205 15.87 5.57 26.47
N GLY A 206 15.06 6.39 25.81
CA GLY A 206 14.32 7.42 26.55
C GLY A 206 12.84 7.60 26.29
N VAL A 207 12.27 7.00 25.27
CA VAL A 207 10.80 6.99 25.08
C VAL A 207 10.35 5.54 25.14
N PRO A 208 9.75 5.09 26.25
CA PRO A 208 9.00 3.85 26.18
C PRO A 208 7.95 4.07 25.09
N LEU A 209 8.07 3.35 23.98
CA LEU A 209 6.94 3.15 23.09
C LEU A 209 5.89 2.49 23.99
N LEU A 210 5.00 3.29 24.54
CA LEU A 210 3.82 2.81 25.22
C LEU A 210 2.98 2.13 24.15
N GLY A 211 3.31 0.86 23.87
CA GLY A 211 2.44 -0.02 23.18
C GLY A 211 1.19 -0.13 24.04
N VAL A 212 0.09 0.43 23.59
CA VAL A 212 -1.21 0.07 24.14
C VAL A 212 -1.35 -1.40 23.84
N ASP A 213 -1.33 -2.24 24.87
CA ASP A 213 -1.69 -3.64 24.77
C ASP A 213 -3.19 -3.68 24.45
N ILE A 214 -3.49 -3.71 23.16
CA ILE A 214 -4.86 -3.86 22.65
C ILE A 214 -5.25 -5.33 22.60
N GLY A 215 -4.90 -6.09 23.62
CA GLY A 215 -5.28 -7.49 23.82
C GLY A 215 -5.54 -8.26 22.52
N CYS A 216 -4.63 -9.10 22.15
CA CYS A 216 -4.82 -10.01 21.02
C CYS A 216 -5.77 -11.15 21.40
#